data_495c9d6017f8d99b84dd5476f05955e2
#
_entry.id   495c9d6017f8d99b84dd5476f05955e2
#
_cell.length_a   1.000
_cell.length_b   1.000
_cell.length_c   1.000
_cell.angle_alpha   90.00
_cell.angle_beta   90.00
_cell.angle_gamma   90.00
#
_symmetry.space_group_name_H-M   'P 1'
#
loop_
_entity.id
_entity.type
_entity.pdbx_description
1 polymer ?
#
loop_
_entity_poly.entity_id
_entity_poly.type
_entity_poly.pdbx_seq_one_letter_code
_entity_poly.pdbx_strand_id
1 'polypeptide(L)'
;MPTFSANGVEIYYEITGQGFSLVWCHEFGGSYQSWEAQVKFFSRRYQVITYAARGWPPSDVPTDPMAYSQDIVVNDLYLLLRHLNISQAHIGGLSMGGSVTLKFGISHPEMAKSLIVASAGSGSTNRETFLATGQAMSDRLLSEGMAPVAKDYGNTNIRVQLLRKDPLGFETFSTLLSEHSSVGSALTYQGFVMNRPTVFAMEDDLRSLQVPTLIMIGDEDEPCIEPGIFMKRTIPKSGLSSFPQSGHAINLEEPDLFNRTVLDFLIAVEAERWADRPT
;
A
#
# COMPACT_ATOMS: atom_id res chain seq x y z
N MET A 1 -4.11 -14.73 18.25
CA MET A 1 -3.59 -13.98 17.11
C MET A 1 -2.85 -12.77 17.65
N PRO A 2 -1.64 -12.46 17.20
CA PRO A 2 -0.89 -11.34 17.76
C PRO A 2 -1.55 -10.00 17.37
N THR A 3 -1.81 -9.17 18.39
CA THR A 3 -2.28 -7.80 18.24
C THR A 3 -1.42 -6.87 19.07
N PHE A 4 -1.46 -5.58 18.77
CA PHE A 4 -0.91 -4.53 19.63
C PHE A 4 -1.87 -3.35 19.63
N SER A 5 -1.85 -2.58 20.72
CA SER A 5 -2.72 -1.41 20.85
C SER A 5 -2.07 -0.16 20.23
N ALA A 6 -2.67 0.36 19.18
CA ALA A 6 -2.33 1.63 18.55
C ALA A 6 -3.31 2.72 19.01
N ASN A 7 -2.97 3.41 20.09
CA ASN A 7 -3.81 4.47 20.67
C ASN A 7 -5.26 4.00 20.97
N GLY A 8 -5.39 2.79 21.54
CA GLY A 8 -6.69 2.22 21.91
C GLY A 8 -7.42 1.46 20.79
N VAL A 9 -6.77 1.26 19.64
CA VAL A 9 -7.24 0.42 18.53
C VAL A 9 -6.34 -0.80 18.44
N GLU A 10 -6.89 -2.00 18.55
CA GLU A 10 -6.14 -3.25 18.40
C GLU A 10 -5.84 -3.52 16.92
N ILE A 11 -4.56 -3.57 16.60
CA ILE A 11 -4.05 -3.85 15.24
C ILE A 11 -3.48 -5.25 15.19
N TYR A 12 -4.03 -6.07 14.31
CA TYR A 12 -3.54 -7.42 14.05
C TYR A 12 -2.33 -7.39 13.12
N TYR A 13 -1.32 -8.24 13.40
CA TYR A 13 -0.15 -8.40 12.54
C TYR A 13 0.34 -9.83 12.51
N GLU A 14 1.12 -10.16 11.49
CA GLU A 14 1.83 -11.44 11.35
C GLU A 14 3.30 -11.21 11.11
N ILE A 15 4.13 -12.12 11.60
CA ILE A 15 5.58 -12.13 11.39
C ILE A 15 5.98 -13.50 10.85
N THR A 16 6.66 -13.53 9.71
CA THR A 16 7.16 -14.75 9.09
C THR A 16 8.62 -14.59 8.69
N GLY A 17 9.46 -15.58 8.98
CA GLY A 17 10.89 -15.54 8.69
C GLY A 17 11.71 -14.82 9.75
N GLN A 18 12.99 -14.61 9.44
CA GLN A 18 13.98 -13.99 10.32
C GLN A 18 14.94 -13.13 9.48
N GLY A 19 15.63 -12.19 10.10
CA GLY A 19 16.58 -11.30 9.43
C GLY A 19 16.17 -9.83 9.55
N PHE A 20 16.62 -9.00 8.60
CA PHE A 20 16.23 -7.60 8.56
C PHE A 20 14.72 -7.46 8.28
N SER A 21 14.07 -6.47 8.88
CA SER A 21 12.61 -6.35 8.80
C SER A 21 12.15 -5.79 7.46
N LEU A 22 11.14 -6.41 6.87
CA LEU A 22 10.41 -5.98 5.68
C LEU A 22 8.91 -5.93 6.00
N VAL A 23 8.32 -4.75 5.92
CA VAL A 23 6.90 -4.53 6.25
C VAL A 23 6.10 -4.28 5.00
N TRP A 24 4.92 -4.89 4.89
CA TRP A 24 3.99 -4.70 3.79
C TRP A 24 2.68 -4.04 4.25
N CYS A 25 2.37 -2.89 3.66
CA CYS A 25 1.15 -2.13 3.86
C CYS A 25 0.16 -2.45 2.74
N HIS A 26 -1.01 -2.99 3.08
CA HIS A 26 -1.99 -3.43 2.07
C HIS A 26 -2.74 -2.27 1.41
N GLU A 27 -3.32 -2.54 0.25
CA GLU A 27 -4.21 -1.65 -0.47
C GLU A 27 -5.63 -1.62 0.15
N PHE A 28 -6.48 -0.74 -0.37
CA PHE A 28 -7.89 -0.66 0.04
C PHE A 28 -8.67 -1.97 -0.23
N GLY A 29 -8.51 -2.56 -1.42
CA GLY A 29 -9.18 -3.80 -1.80
C GLY A 29 -8.51 -5.06 -1.23
N GLY A 30 -7.36 -4.92 -0.58
CA GLY A 30 -6.59 -6.02 -0.01
C GLY A 30 -6.59 -6.04 1.51
N SER A 31 -5.87 -6.99 2.06
CA SER A 31 -5.61 -7.15 3.49
C SER A 31 -4.17 -7.64 3.70
N TYR A 32 -3.82 -7.97 4.94
CA TYR A 32 -2.55 -8.62 5.24
C TYR A 32 -2.34 -9.91 4.41
N GLN A 33 -3.41 -10.62 4.04
CA GLN A 33 -3.40 -11.85 3.25
C GLN A 33 -3.02 -11.63 1.77
N SER A 34 -3.23 -10.43 1.24
CA SER A 34 -2.87 -10.10 -0.15
C SER A 34 -1.37 -10.14 -0.42
N TRP A 35 -0.56 -10.31 0.61
CA TRP A 35 0.89 -10.42 0.55
C TRP A 35 1.41 -11.85 0.63
N GLU A 36 0.56 -12.87 0.54
CA GLU A 36 0.95 -14.27 0.73
C GLU A 36 2.12 -14.70 -0.19
N ALA A 37 2.09 -14.33 -1.47
CA ALA A 37 3.16 -14.63 -2.42
C ALA A 37 4.47 -13.94 -2.05
N GLN A 38 4.41 -12.69 -1.57
CA GLN A 38 5.56 -11.92 -1.09
C GLN A 38 6.08 -12.50 0.22
N VAL A 39 5.21 -12.85 1.17
CA VAL A 39 5.59 -13.49 2.43
C VAL A 39 6.34 -14.80 2.17
N LYS A 40 5.79 -15.69 1.33
CA LYS A 40 6.44 -16.97 0.95
C LYS A 40 7.82 -16.78 0.34
N PHE A 41 8.00 -15.73 -0.46
CA PHE A 41 9.27 -15.46 -1.14
C PHE A 41 10.30 -14.82 -0.21
N PHE A 42 9.91 -13.72 0.48
CA PHE A 42 10.85 -12.91 1.25
C PHE A 42 11.17 -13.47 2.63
N SER A 43 10.30 -14.28 3.26
CA SER A 43 10.54 -14.86 4.58
C SER A 43 11.75 -15.82 4.64
N ARG A 44 12.29 -16.20 3.48
CA ARG A 44 13.53 -16.96 3.38
C ARG A 44 14.77 -16.16 3.74
N ARG A 45 14.68 -14.80 3.77
CA ARG A 45 15.80 -13.88 3.97
C ARG A 45 15.50 -12.72 4.92
N TYR A 46 14.22 -12.39 5.08
CA TYR A 46 13.74 -11.24 5.85
C TYR A 46 12.77 -11.69 6.94
N GLN A 47 12.71 -10.91 8.01
CA GLN A 47 11.57 -10.93 8.90
C GLN A 47 10.44 -10.14 8.21
N VAL A 48 9.52 -10.85 7.59
CA VAL A 48 8.40 -10.23 6.85
C VAL A 48 7.24 -9.98 7.81
N ILE A 49 6.77 -8.74 7.84
CA ILE A 49 5.68 -8.28 8.68
C ILE A 49 4.54 -7.82 7.79
N THR A 50 3.36 -8.37 8.00
CA THR A 50 2.11 -7.90 7.41
C THR A 50 1.14 -7.54 8.52
N TYR A 51 0.23 -6.63 8.28
CA TYR A 51 -0.77 -6.23 9.28
C TYR A 51 -2.09 -5.85 8.59
N ALA A 52 -3.19 -6.02 9.30
CA ALA A 52 -4.48 -5.48 8.91
C ALA A 52 -4.57 -4.04 9.43
N ALA A 53 -4.79 -3.07 8.55
CA ALA A 53 -4.97 -1.69 8.98
C ALA A 53 -6.23 -1.54 9.84
N ARG A 54 -6.33 -0.47 10.64
CA ARG A 54 -7.58 -0.13 11.32
C ARG A 54 -8.73 -0.09 10.32
N GLY A 55 -9.89 -0.63 10.70
CA GLY A 55 -11.03 -0.77 9.81
C GLY A 55 -11.05 -2.07 9.00
N TRP A 56 -9.98 -2.87 9.03
CA TRP A 56 -9.88 -4.21 8.40
C TRP A 56 -9.81 -5.32 9.45
N PRO A 57 -10.85 -6.15 9.61
CA PRO A 57 -10.75 -7.32 10.47
C PRO A 57 -9.55 -8.22 10.09
N PRO A 58 -8.87 -8.84 11.07
CA PRO A 58 -9.21 -8.94 12.49
C PRO A 58 -8.75 -7.76 13.36
N SER A 59 -8.24 -6.66 12.79
CA SER A 59 -8.04 -5.42 13.54
C SER A 59 -9.38 -4.78 13.91
N ASP A 60 -9.35 -3.91 14.90
CA ASP A 60 -10.55 -3.18 15.29
C ASP A 60 -11.10 -2.30 14.17
N VAL A 61 -12.42 -2.14 14.17
CA VAL A 61 -13.16 -1.29 13.26
C VAL A 61 -13.81 -0.14 14.06
N PRO A 62 -13.08 0.95 14.32
CA PRO A 62 -13.66 2.13 14.96
C PRO A 62 -14.85 2.67 14.17
N THR A 63 -15.90 3.08 14.87
CA THR A 63 -17.09 3.69 14.24
C THR A 63 -17.05 5.21 14.24
N ASP A 64 -16.08 5.81 14.94
CA ASP A 64 -15.83 7.25 14.93
C ASP A 64 -15.09 7.65 13.64
N PRO A 65 -15.65 8.52 12.78
CA PRO A 65 -14.97 9.02 11.59
C PRO A 65 -13.62 9.69 11.88
N MET A 66 -13.44 10.29 13.06
CA MET A 66 -12.19 10.92 13.45
C MET A 66 -11.05 9.92 13.71
N ALA A 67 -11.35 8.63 13.79
CA ALA A 67 -10.35 7.58 13.91
C ALA A 67 -9.64 7.25 12.59
N TYR A 68 -10.01 7.89 11.48
CA TYR A 68 -9.49 7.57 10.14
C TYR A 68 -8.87 8.79 9.47
N SER A 69 -7.55 8.75 9.29
CA SER A 69 -6.80 9.69 8.45
C SER A 69 -5.49 9.05 8.00
N GLN A 70 -4.83 9.63 7.01
CA GLN A 70 -3.51 9.15 6.59
C GLN A 70 -2.50 9.21 7.73
N ASP A 71 -2.46 10.30 8.47
CA ASP A 71 -1.51 10.49 9.57
C ASP A 71 -1.72 9.48 10.70
N ILE A 72 -2.98 9.13 11.00
CA ILE A 72 -3.31 8.10 11.99
C ILE A 72 -2.80 6.72 11.52
N VAL A 73 -3.04 6.34 10.26
CA VAL A 73 -2.60 5.03 9.74
C VAL A 73 -1.06 4.96 9.63
N VAL A 74 -0.41 6.06 9.29
CA VAL A 74 1.07 6.16 9.34
C VAL A 74 1.59 6.01 10.75
N ASN A 75 0.91 6.63 11.73
CA ASN A 75 1.26 6.48 13.15
C ASN A 75 1.02 5.05 13.66
N ASP A 76 0.01 4.32 13.16
CA ASP A 76 -0.17 2.90 13.49
C ASP A 76 1.04 2.06 13.06
N LEU A 77 1.55 2.30 11.85
CA LEU A 77 2.77 1.65 11.37
C LEU A 77 3.99 2.01 12.23
N TYR A 78 4.15 3.28 12.59
CA TYR A 78 5.21 3.72 13.51
C TYR A 78 5.12 2.98 14.85
N LEU A 79 3.94 2.92 15.45
CA LEU A 79 3.70 2.24 16.72
C LEU A 79 3.91 0.73 16.64
N LEU A 80 3.55 0.09 15.50
CA LEU A 80 3.84 -1.32 15.25
C LEU A 80 5.34 -1.59 15.29
N LEU A 81 6.14 -0.80 14.57
CA LEU A 81 7.59 -0.94 14.57
C LEU A 81 8.19 -0.73 15.97
N ARG A 82 7.68 0.26 16.69
CA ARG A 82 8.09 0.53 18.10
C ARG A 82 7.73 -0.63 19.03
N HIS A 83 6.51 -1.18 18.90
CA HIS A 83 6.06 -2.36 19.67
C HIS A 83 6.96 -3.57 19.44
N LEU A 84 7.39 -3.78 18.19
CA LEU A 84 8.29 -4.87 17.82
C LEU A 84 9.78 -4.59 18.09
N ASN A 85 10.11 -3.43 18.67
CA ASN A 85 11.49 -2.97 18.91
C ASN A 85 12.33 -2.91 17.61
N ILE A 86 11.70 -2.57 16.49
CA ILE A 86 12.35 -2.40 15.19
C ILE A 86 12.76 -0.94 15.04
N SER A 87 14.07 -0.70 14.98
CA SER A 87 14.62 0.64 14.80
C SER A 87 14.64 1.08 13.35
N GLN A 88 14.74 0.14 12.41
CA GLN A 88 14.76 0.41 10.97
C GLN A 88 14.22 -0.80 10.20
N ALA A 89 13.44 -0.55 9.13
CA ALA A 89 12.89 -1.58 8.25
C ALA A 89 12.84 -1.13 6.79
N HIS A 90 12.79 -2.08 5.86
CA HIS A 90 12.25 -1.84 4.52
C HIS A 90 10.73 -1.74 4.61
N ILE A 91 10.15 -0.70 4.03
CA ILE A 91 8.70 -0.46 4.07
C ILE A 91 8.17 -0.51 2.65
N GLY A 92 7.21 -1.39 2.41
CA GLY A 92 6.54 -1.51 1.12
C GLY A 92 5.04 -1.43 1.23
N GLY A 93 4.38 -1.01 0.17
CA GLY A 93 2.92 -0.98 0.14
C GLY A 93 2.37 -0.76 -1.26
N LEU A 94 1.12 -1.21 -1.43
CA LEU A 94 0.36 -1.08 -2.67
C LEU A 94 -0.76 -0.04 -2.49
N SER A 95 -0.93 0.87 -3.44
CA SER A 95 -2.07 1.80 -3.51
C SER A 95 -2.22 2.67 -2.25
N MET A 96 -3.24 2.43 -1.44
CA MET A 96 -3.42 3.03 -0.12
C MET A 96 -2.18 2.78 0.76
N GLY A 97 -1.71 1.53 0.81
CA GLY A 97 -0.49 1.15 1.51
C GLY A 97 0.76 1.80 0.92
N GLY A 98 0.83 2.01 -0.39
CA GLY A 98 1.88 2.79 -1.04
C GLY A 98 1.89 4.25 -0.60
N SER A 99 0.71 4.84 -0.39
CA SER A 99 0.57 6.19 0.18
C SER A 99 1.01 6.26 1.65
N VAL A 100 0.73 5.20 2.44
CA VAL A 100 1.24 5.06 3.81
C VAL A 100 2.76 4.95 3.80
N THR A 101 3.31 4.09 2.94
CA THR A 101 4.76 3.90 2.76
C THR A 101 5.47 5.21 2.45
N LEU A 102 4.96 5.97 1.47
CA LEU A 102 5.54 7.25 1.07
C LEU A 102 5.51 8.28 2.21
N LYS A 103 4.34 8.44 2.85
CA LYS A 103 4.18 9.38 3.97
C LYS A 103 5.01 8.96 5.18
N PHE A 104 5.16 7.65 5.45
CA PHE A 104 6.04 7.15 6.50
C PHE A 104 7.49 7.53 6.24
N GLY A 105 7.99 7.33 5.01
CA GLY A 105 9.35 7.72 4.66
C GLY A 105 9.64 9.22 4.78
N ILE A 106 8.64 10.07 4.56
CA ILE A 106 8.72 11.53 4.77
C ILE A 106 8.72 11.87 6.27
N SER A 107 7.85 11.22 7.06
CA SER A 107 7.65 11.56 8.48
C SER A 107 8.66 10.90 9.43
N HIS A 108 9.18 9.73 9.06
CA HIS A 108 10.10 8.90 9.88
C HIS A 108 11.26 8.34 9.04
N PRO A 109 12.02 9.22 8.33
CA PRO A 109 13.07 8.77 7.41
C PRO A 109 14.16 7.94 8.10
N GLU A 110 14.41 8.17 9.39
CA GLU A 110 15.38 7.43 10.20
C GLU A 110 14.99 5.96 10.43
N MET A 111 13.69 5.64 10.38
CA MET A 111 13.17 4.29 10.54
C MET A 111 12.99 3.55 9.20
N ALA A 112 13.07 4.24 8.08
CA ALA A 112 12.93 3.66 6.76
C ALA A 112 14.30 3.36 6.14
N LYS A 113 14.67 2.08 5.98
CA LYS A 113 15.87 1.68 5.23
C LYS A 113 15.69 1.89 3.74
N SER A 114 14.49 1.57 3.24
CA SER A 114 14.05 1.86 1.88
C SER A 114 12.53 1.84 1.77
N LEU A 115 11.99 2.38 0.69
CA LEU A 115 10.57 2.43 0.39
C LEU A 115 10.27 1.69 -0.92
N ILE A 116 9.22 0.86 -0.92
CA ILE A 116 8.65 0.24 -2.11
C ILE A 116 7.23 0.81 -2.28
N VAL A 117 7.06 1.72 -3.22
CA VAL A 117 5.81 2.47 -3.46
C VAL A 117 5.17 1.92 -4.73
N ALA A 118 4.22 1.00 -4.56
CA ALA A 118 3.57 0.32 -5.68
C ALA A 118 2.17 0.89 -5.95
N SER A 119 1.83 1.16 -7.21
CA SER A 119 0.52 1.61 -7.69
C SER A 119 -0.10 2.72 -6.83
N ALA A 120 0.71 3.72 -6.44
CA ALA A 120 0.30 4.82 -5.56
C ALA A 120 0.11 6.13 -6.33
N GLY A 121 -0.72 7.03 -5.76
CA GLY A 121 -0.91 8.37 -6.31
C GLY A 121 -2.23 8.60 -7.04
N SER A 122 -3.12 7.60 -7.11
CA SER A 122 -4.47 7.77 -7.66
C SER A 122 -5.19 8.97 -7.01
N GLY A 123 -5.94 9.72 -7.82
CA GLY A 123 -6.60 10.97 -7.38
C GLY A 123 -5.69 12.20 -7.41
N SER A 124 -4.46 12.09 -7.95
CA SER A 124 -3.57 13.23 -8.13
C SER A 124 -3.85 14.00 -9.43
N THR A 125 -4.26 13.32 -10.50
CA THR A 125 -4.54 13.93 -11.81
C THR A 125 -5.96 14.50 -11.92
N ASN A 126 -6.97 13.68 -11.68
CA ASN A 126 -8.39 14.03 -11.79
C ASN A 126 -9.06 14.08 -10.41
N ARG A 127 -8.65 15.07 -9.60
CA ARG A 127 -9.08 15.15 -8.20
C ARG A 127 -10.60 15.22 -8.01
N GLU A 128 -11.27 16.03 -8.81
CA GLU A 128 -12.74 16.20 -8.73
C GLU A 128 -13.47 14.88 -8.98
N THR A 129 -13.16 14.21 -10.09
CA THR A 129 -13.72 12.91 -10.44
C THR A 129 -13.40 11.87 -9.36
N PHE A 130 -12.16 11.87 -8.87
CA PHE A 130 -11.74 10.95 -7.81
C PHE A 130 -12.55 11.14 -6.52
N LEU A 131 -12.79 12.39 -6.10
CA LEU A 131 -13.58 12.69 -4.91
C LEU A 131 -15.04 12.29 -5.09
N ALA A 132 -15.64 12.58 -6.25
CA ALA A 132 -17.02 12.20 -6.56
C ALA A 132 -17.20 10.67 -6.57
N THR A 133 -16.27 9.95 -7.20
CA THR A 133 -16.26 8.47 -7.22
C THR A 133 -16.05 7.90 -5.82
N GLY A 134 -15.15 8.49 -5.04
CA GLY A 134 -14.89 8.08 -3.66
C GLY A 134 -16.09 8.27 -2.75
N GLN A 135 -16.81 9.40 -2.89
CA GLN A 135 -18.04 9.62 -2.14
C GLN A 135 -19.11 8.59 -2.51
N ALA A 136 -19.35 8.38 -3.81
CA ALA A 136 -20.31 7.36 -4.27
C ALA A 136 -19.94 5.95 -3.78
N MET A 137 -18.63 5.61 -3.76
CA MET A 137 -18.16 4.34 -3.20
C MET A 137 -18.46 4.22 -1.71
N SER A 138 -18.18 5.27 -0.94
CA SER A 138 -18.46 5.29 0.51
C SER A 138 -19.96 5.16 0.80
N ASP A 139 -20.81 5.86 0.05
CA ASP A 139 -22.27 5.80 0.20
C ASP A 139 -22.80 4.39 -0.12
N ARG A 140 -22.28 3.74 -1.16
CA ARG A 140 -22.63 2.35 -1.51
C ARG A 140 -22.19 1.37 -0.43
N LEU A 141 -20.98 1.52 0.12
CA LEU A 141 -20.49 0.67 1.21
C LEU A 141 -21.41 0.73 2.44
N LEU A 142 -21.92 1.91 2.78
CA LEU A 142 -22.82 2.09 3.92
C LEU A 142 -24.24 1.62 3.64
N SER A 143 -24.74 1.74 2.41
CA SER A 143 -26.13 1.41 2.07
C SER A 143 -26.32 -0.03 1.56
N GLU A 144 -25.38 -0.56 0.79
CA GLU A 144 -25.45 -1.87 0.14
C GLU A 144 -24.62 -2.94 0.87
N GLY A 145 -23.62 -2.52 1.68
CA GLY A 145 -22.63 -3.40 2.29
C GLY A 145 -21.48 -3.74 1.35
N MET A 146 -20.54 -4.59 1.81
CA MET A 146 -19.31 -4.89 1.07
C MET A 146 -19.53 -5.85 -0.11
N ALA A 147 -20.38 -6.88 0.01
CA ALA A 147 -20.46 -7.95 -0.99
C ALA A 147 -20.88 -7.47 -2.40
N PRO A 148 -21.89 -6.59 -2.58
CA PRO A 148 -22.19 -6.01 -3.90
C PRO A 148 -21.05 -5.15 -4.44
N VAL A 149 -20.42 -4.37 -3.58
CA VAL A 149 -19.30 -3.49 -3.96
C VAL A 149 -18.09 -4.30 -4.40
N ALA A 150 -17.73 -5.38 -3.68
CA ALA A 150 -16.62 -6.25 -4.02
C ALA A 150 -16.77 -6.87 -5.41
N LYS A 151 -17.99 -7.27 -5.79
CA LYS A 151 -18.28 -7.83 -7.11
C LYS A 151 -17.96 -6.86 -8.24
N ASP A 152 -18.28 -5.57 -8.07
CA ASP A 152 -18.04 -4.55 -9.09
C ASP A 152 -16.59 -4.07 -9.08
N TYR A 153 -15.98 -3.96 -7.89
CA TYR A 153 -14.65 -3.41 -7.68
C TYR A 153 -13.55 -4.16 -8.43
N GLY A 154 -13.59 -5.49 -8.41
CA GLY A 154 -12.63 -6.33 -9.12
C GLY A 154 -12.74 -6.25 -10.65
N ASN A 155 -13.90 -5.83 -11.19
CA ASN A 155 -14.17 -5.76 -12.62
C ASN A 155 -13.89 -4.37 -13.24
N THR A 156 -13.24 -3.46 -12.48
CA THR A 156 -12.87 -2.15 -13.02
C THR A 156 -11.72 -2.25 -14.02
N ASN A 157 -11.58 -1.23 -14.89
CA ASN A 157 -10.57 -1.20 -15.94
C ASN A 157 -9.13 -1.41 -15.46
N ILE A 158 -8.83 -1.04 -14.22
CA ILE A 158 -7.50 -1.18 -13.62
C ILE A 158 -7.32 -2.47 -12.81
N ARG A 159 -8.32 -3.36 -12.76
CA ARG A 159 -8.29 -4.61 -11.98
C ARG A 159 -8.66 -5.86 -12.76
N VAL A 160 -9.30 -5.70 -13.93
CA VAL A 160 -9.69 -6.81 -14.80
C VAL A 160 -8.47 -7.61 -15.31
N GLN A 161 -7.27 -7.05 -15.22
CA GLN A 161 -6.01 -7.71 -15.58
C GLN A 161 -5.76 -8.95 -14.70
N LEU A 162 -6.03 -8.87 -13.39
CA LEU A 162 -5.94 -10.03 -12.51
C LEU A 162 -6.87 -11.16 -12.95
N LEU A 163 -8.13 -10.84 -13.30
CA LEU A 163 -9.07 -11.83 -13.81
C LEU A 163 -8.57 -12.50 -15.11
N ARG A 164 -7.95 -11.72 -16.00
CA ARG A 164 -7.42 -12.23 -17.28
C ARG A 164 -6.21 -13.13 -17.10
N LYS A 165 -5.33 -12.82 -16.13
CA LYS A 165 -4.07 -13.54 -15.91
C LYS A 165 -4.23 -14.72 -14.95
N ASP A 166 -4.98 -14.53 -13.87
CA ASP A 166 -5.20 -15.52 -12.81
C ASP A 166 -6.65 -15.50 -12.32
N PRO A 167 -7.56 -16.21 -13.03
CA PRO A 167 -8.97 -16.27 -12.60
C PRO A 167 -9.19 -16.81 -11.19
N LEU A 168 -8.33 -17.76 -10.73
CA LEU A 168 -8.41 -18.32 -9.39
C LEU A 168 -7.95 -17.33 -8.31
N GLY A 169 -6.85 -16.63 -8.58
CA GLY A 169 -6.38 -15.53 -7.74
C GLY A 169 -7.40 -14.39 -7.67
N PHE A 170 -8.09 -14.10 -8.77
CA PHE A 170 -9.18 -13.11 -8.80
C PHE A 170 -10.38 -13.54 -7.92
N GLU A 171 -10.78 -14.82 -7.97
CA GLU A 171 -11.83 -15.36 -7.10
C GLU A 171 -11.45 -15.24 -5.62
N THR A 172 -10.19 -15.58 -5.29
CA THR A 172 -9.65 -15.42 -3.94
C THR A 172 -9.67 -13.96 -3.50
N PHE A 173 -9.18 -13.05 -4.33
CA PHE A 173 -9.22 -11.61 -4.08
C PHE A 173 -10.65 -11.10 -3.83
N SER A 174 -11.61 -11.49 -4.69
CA SER A 174 -13.00 -11.06 -4.58
C SER A 174 -13.67 -11.59 -3.32
N THR A 175 -13.36 -12.84 -2.93
CA THR A 175 -13.86 -13.45 -1.70
C THR A 175 -13.35 -12.70 -0.47
N LEU A 176 -12.03 -12.49 -0.37
CA LEU A 176 -11.42 -11.76 0.74
C LEU A 176 -11.94 -10.32 0.83
N LEU A 177 -12.08 -9.64 -0.30
CA LEU A 177 -12.64 -8.30 -0.33
C LEU A 177 -14.08 -8.26 0.19
N SER A 178 -14.90 -9.28 -0.12
CA SER A 178 -16.29 -9.35 0.34
C SER A 178 -16.44 -9.49 1.86
N GLU A 179 -15.38 -9.93 2.54
CA GLU A 179 -15.30 -10.10 4.00
C GLU A 179 -14.88 -8.83 4.74
N HIS A 180 -14.46 -7.78 4.02
CA HIS A 180 -14.06 -6.51 4.66
C HIS A 180 -15.27 -5.85 5.36
N SER A 181 -14.98 -5.06 6.40
CA SER A 181 -15.99 -4.22 7.03
C SER A 181 -16.43 -3.10 6.10
N SER A 182 -17.71 -3.04 5.76
CA SER A 182 -18.25 -1.95 4.95
C SER A 182 -18.14 -0.60 5.67
N VAL A 183 -18.33 -0.57 7.00
CA VAL A 183 -18.16 0.65 7.81
C VAL A 183 -16.70 1.09 7.84
N GLY A 184 -15.76 0.18 8.16
CA GLY A 184 -14.33 0.49 8.17
C GLY A 184 -13.84 0.99 6.82
N SER A 185 -14.27 0.33 5.73
CA SER A 185 -13.92 0.72 4.36
C SER A 185 -14.50 2.09 3.99
N ALA A 186 -15.77 2.37 4.31
CA ALA A 186 -16.40 3.67 4.04
C ALA A 186 -15.69 4.81 4.79
N LEU A 187 -15.43 4.62 6.09
CA LEU A 187 -14.75 5.63 6.91
C LEU A 187 -13.29 5.84 6.48
N THR A 188 -12.61 4.79 6.01
CA THR A 188 -11.27 4.93 5.42
C THR A 188 -11.31 5.73 4.11
N TYR A 189 -12.31 5.51 3.25
CA TYR A 189 -12.47 6.37 2.07
C TYR A 189 -12.64 7.82 2.46
N GLN A 190 -13.56 8.12 3.38
CA GLN A 190 -13.88 9.47 3.82
C GLN A 190 -12.70 10.14 4.54
N GLY A 191 -12.13 9.49 5.55
CA GLY A 191 -11.11 10.07 6.42
C GLY A 191 -9.70 10.07 5.82
N PHE A 192 -9.35 9.05 5.05
CA PHE A 192 -7.99 8.90 4.51
C PHE A 192 -7.95 9.05 2.98
N VAL A 193 -8.61 8.15 2.22
CA VAL A 193 -8.36 8.04 0.78
C VAL A 193 -8.71 9.34 0.04
N MET A 194 -9.84 9.95 0.37
CA MET A 194 -10.27 11.23 -0.21
C MET A 194 -9.57 12.45 0.38
N ASN A 195 -9.06 12.39 1.62
CA ASN A 195 -8.48 13.55 2.29
C ASN A 195 -6.96 13.63 2.20
N ARG A 196 -6.28 12.56 1.78
CA ARG A 196 -4.82 12.61 1.60
C ARG A 196 -4.42 13.65 0.54
N PRO A 197 -3.25 14.30 0.69
CA PRO A 197 -2.72 15.18 -0.35
C PRO A 197 -2.45 14.40 -1.64
N THR A 198 -2.49 15.10 -2.77
CA THR A 198 -1.99 14.56 -4.04
C THR A 198 -0.47 14.46 -3.99
N VAL A 199 0.14 13.55 -4.77
CA VAL A 199 1.61 13.49 -4.84
C VAL A 199 2.21 14.77 -5.42
N PHE A 200 1.47 15.49 -6.26
CA PHE A 200 1.91 16.78 -6.80
C PHE A 200 1.97 17.87 -5.71
N ALA A 201 1.04 17.83 -4.74
CA ALA A 201 1.04 18.77 -3.61
C ALA A 201 2.17 18.49 -2.60
N MET A 202 2.83 17.34 -2.70
CA MET A 202 3.93 16.91 -1.82
C MET A 202 5.31 17.14 -2.48
N GLU A 203 5.42 17.94 -3.53
CA GLU A 203 6.63 18.07 -4.34
C GLU A 203 7.88 18.41 -3.49
N ASP A 204 7.78 19.35 -2.56
CA ASP A 204 8.92 19.78 -1.73
C ASP A 204 9.36 18.67 -0.77
N ASP A 205 8.42 17.96 -0.17
CA ASP A 205 8.70 16.78 0.68
C ASP A 205 9.38 15.68 -0.13
N LEU A 206 8.90 15.40 -1.35
CA LEU A 206 9.46 14.40 -2.24
C LEU A 206 10.88 14.78 -2.73
N ARG A 207 11.14 16.05 -3.00
CA ARG A 207 12.49 16.55 -3.34
C ARG A 207 13.48 16.38 -2.20
N SER A 208 13.00 16.47 -0.98
CA SER A 208 13.82 16.36 0.24
C SER A 208 14.02 14.91 0.69
N LEU A 209 13.27 13.95 0.15
CA LEU A 209 13.28 12.55 0.56
C LEU A 209 14.57 11.84 0.14
N GLN A 210 15.43 11.52 1.12
CA GLN A 210 16.73 10.87 0.90
C GLN A 210 16.67 9.34 1.06
N VAL A 211 15.55 8.78 1.44
CA VAL A 211 15.37 7.33 1.58
C VAL A 211 15.34 6.67 0.19
N PRO A 212 16.16 5.64 -0.07
CA PRO A 212 16.09 4.87 -1.31
C PRO A 212 14.66 4.41 -1.61
N THR A 213 14.15 4.72 -2.78
CA THR A 213 12.73 4.49 -3.13
C THR A 213 12.61 3.75 -4.47
N LEU A 214 11.90 2.63 -4.46
CA LEU A 214 11.47 1.93 -5.66
C LEU A 214 9.99 2.25 -5.92
N ILE A 215 9.70 2.84 -7.07
CA ILE A 215 8.36 3.13 -7.56
C ILE A 215 7.99 2.03 -8.55
N MET A 216 6.79 1.44 -8.40
CA MET A 216 6.32 0.34 -9.24
C MET A 216 4.91 0.64 -9.72
N ILE A 217 4.65 0.47 -11.02
CA ILE A 217 3.35 0.74 -11.65
C ILE A 217 2.99 -0.34 -12.67
N GLY A 218 1.71 -0.68 -12.77
CA GLY A 218 1.19 -1.36 -13.95
C GLY A 218 1.02 -0.38 -15.10
N ASP A 219 1.32 -0.78 -16.33
CA ASP A 219 1.21 0.09 -17.50
C ASP A 219 -0.24 0.32 -17.96
N GLU A 220 -1.20 -0.44 -17.39
CA GLU A 220 -2.65 -0.26 -17.54
C GLU A 220 -3.30 0.35 -16.28
N ASP A 221 -2.53 0.73 -15.25
CA ASP A 221 -3.01 1.43 -14.05
C ASP A 221 -3.01 2.97 -14.28
N GLU A 222 -3.84 3.42 -15.20
CA GLU A 222 -3.88 4.80 -15.68
C GLU A 222 -3.86 5.87 -14.56
N PRO A 223 -4.60 5.72 -13.43
CA PRO A 223 -4.57 6.71 -12.36
C PRO A 223 -3.22 6.87 -11.65
N CYS A 224 -2.29 5.91 -11.82
CA CYS A 224 -1.01 5.87 -11.12
C CYS A 224 0.20 6.09 -12.05
N ILE A 225 0.01 6.11 -13.38
CA ILE A 225 1.12 6.27 -14.35
C ILE A 225 1.79 7.64 -14.18
N GLU A 226 1.04 8.72 -14.39
CA GLU A 226 1.58 10.08 -14.29
C GLU A 226 2.11 10.40 -12.88
N PRO A 227 1.37 10.07 -11.78
CA PRO A 227 1.89 10.18 -10.43
C PRO A 227 3.20 9.41 -10.19
N GLY A 228 3.31 8.19 -10.73
CA GLY A 228 4.53 7.37 -10.62
C GLY A 228 5.73 8.01 -11.33
N ILE A 229 5.51 8.52 -12.54
CA ILE A 229 6.52 9.26 -13.31
C ILE A 229 6.94 10.54 -12.57
N PHE A 230 5.98 11.27 -12.00
CA PHE A 230 6.24 12.46 -11.20
C PHE A 230 7.10 12.14 -9.98
N MET A 231 6.73 11.14 -9.19
CA MET A 231 7.53 10.68 -8.05
C MET A 231 8.96 10.30 -8.46
N LYS A 232 9.11 9.57 -9.59
CA LYS A 232 10.43 9.21 -10.14
C LYS A 232 11.27 10.44 -10.49
N ARG A 233 10.65 11.48 -11.03
CA ARG A 233 11.35 12.72 -11.42
C ARG A 233 11.68 13.60 -10.23
N THR A 234 10.96 13.48 -9.14
CA THR A 234 11.04 14.35 -7.97
C THR A 234 11.93 13.78 -6.86
N ILE A 235 11.79 12.48 -6.55
CA ILE A 235 12.57 11.84 -5.47
C ILE A 235 14.00 11.58 -5.96
N PRO A 236 15.05 12.12 -5.27
CA PRO A 236 16.45 12.01 -5.72
C PRO A 236 16.93 10.56 -5.86
N LYS A 237 16.70 9.73 -4.83
CA LYS A 237 17.13 8.32 -4.73
C LYS A 237 16.06 7.33 -5.19
N SER A 238 15.42 7.58 -6.34
CA SER A 238 14.33 6.72 -6.81
C SER A 238 14.67 5.91 -8.06
N GLY A 239 14.06 4.72 -8.17
CA GLY A 239 13.94 3.90 -9.38
C GLY A 239 12.48 3.75 -9.77
N LEU A 240 12.19 3.53 -11.07
CA LEU A 240 10.86 3.23 -11.59
C LEU A 240 10.88 1.90 -12.32
N SER A 241 9.93 1.02 -11.99
CA SER A 241 9.64 -0.21 -12.72
C SER A 241 8.19 -0.18 -13.22
N SER A 242 7.99 -0.46 -14.51
CA SER A 242 6.67 -0.61 -15.11
C SER A 242 6.43 -2.08 -15.44
N PHE A 243 5.22 -2.56 -15.16
CA PHE A 243 4.79 -3.95 -15.39
C PHE A 243 3.90 -4.01 -16.62
N PRO A 244 4.30 -4.76 -17.68
CA PRO A 244 3.54 -4.77 -18.91
C PRO A 244 2.21 -5.50 -18.76
N GLN A 245 1.16 -4.96 -19.41
CA GLN A 245 -0.20 -5.49 -19.39
C GLN A 245 -0.74 -5.75 -17.97
N SER A 246 -0.33 -4.91 -17.01
CA SER A 246 -0.69 -5.03 -15.62
C SER A 246 -1.49 -3.80 -15.16
N GLY A 247 -2.49 -4.08 -14.34
CA GLY A 247 -3.33 -3.06 -13.72
C GLY A 247 -2.81 -2.65 -12.35
N HIS A 248 -3.73 -2.56 -11.40
CA HIS A 248 -3.47 -1.97 -10.09
C HIS A 248 -2.84 -2.91 -9.07
N ALA A 249 -3.18 -4.22 -9.14
CA ALA A 249 -2.75 -5.21 -8.15
C ALA A 249 -1.50 -5.98 -8.62
N ILE A 250 -0.44 -5.26 -9.00
CA ILE A 250 0.77 -5.82 -9.60
C ILE A 250 1.46 -6.91 -8.77
N ASN A 251 1.30 -6.89 -7.45
CA ASN A 251 1.81 -7.93 -6.56
C ASN A 251 1.05 -9.25 -6.66
N LEU A 252 -0.21 -9.22 -7.11
CA LEU A 252 -1.06 -10.39 -7.36
C LEU A 252 -1.00 -10.80 -8.83
N GLU A 253 -0.99 -9.82 -9.74
CA GLU A 253 -0.99 -10.05 -11.20
C GLU A 253 0.32 -10.63 -11.72
N GLU A 254 1.45 -10.18 -11.17
CA GLU A 254 2.80 -10.55 -11.57
C GLU A 254 3.70 -10.82 -10.35
N PRO A 255 3.36 -11.79 -9.48
CA PRO A 255 4.03 -11.98 -8.21
C PRO A 255 5.53 -12.27 -8.36
N ASP A 256 5.93 -13.04 -9.36
CA ASP A 256 7.33 -13.39 -9.57
C ASP A 256 8.16 -12.19 -10.03
N LEU A 257 7.63 -11.40 -10.98
CA LEU A 257 8.28 -10.18 -11.45
C LEU A 257 8.34 -9.14 -10.34
N PHE A 258 7.26 -8.99 -9.58
CA PHE A 258 7.20 -8.11 -8.40
C PHE A 258 8.29 -8.49 -7.40
N ASN A 259 8.33 -9.75 -6.99
CA ASN A 259 9.26 -10.27 -6.01
C ASN A 259 10.73 -10.10 -6.47
N ARG A 260 11.01 -10.40 -7.74
CA ARG A 260 12.36 -10.26 -8.30
C ARG A 260 12.81 -8.81 -8.34
N THR A 261 11.95 -7.90 -8.82
CA THR A 261 12.24 -6.47 -8.90
C THR A 261 12.52 -5.87 -7.51
N VAL A 262 11.69 -6.23 -6.52
CA VAL A 262 11.91 -5.80 -5.13
C VAL A 262 13.20 -6.38 -4.56
N LEU A 263 13.48 -7.67 -4.77
CA LEU A 263 14.69 -8.29 -4.23
C LEU A 263 15.95 -7.63 -4.77
N ASP A 264 16.03 -7.37 -6.07
CA ASP A 264 17.19 -6.71 -6.70
C ASP A 264 17.39 -5.30 -6.14
N PHE A 265 16.30 -4.57 -5.89
CA PHE A 265 16.33 -3.28 -5.22
C PHE A 265 16.88 -3.37 -3.79
N LEU A 266 16.32 -4.29 -2.97
CA LEU A 266 16.74 -4.46 -1.57
C LEU A 266 18.22 -4.81 -1.48
N ILE A 267 18.72 -5.73 -2.32
CA ILE A 267 20.14 -6.11 -2.39
C ILE A 267 21.00 -4.90 -2.74
N ALA A 268 20.57 -4.06 -3.69
CA ALA A 268 21.32 -2.86 -4.07
C ALA A 268 21.39 -1.84 -2.93
N VAL A 269 20.29 -1.66 -2.19
CA VAL A 269 20.22 -0.78 -1.01
C VAL A 269 21.09 -1.29 0.13
N GLU A 270 21.01 -2.59 0.46
CA GLU A 270 21.79 -3.22 1.53
C GLU A 270 23.29 -3.19 1.24
N ALA A 271 23.67 -3.28 -0.05
CA ALA A 271 25.03 -3.17 -0.51
C ALA A 271 25.52 -1.71 -0.70
N GLU A 272 24.71 -0.71 -0.31
CA GLU A 272 24.97 0.74 -0.48
C GLU A 272 25.27 1.16 -1.93
N ARG A 273 24.66 0.45 -2.90
CA ARG A 273 24.85 0.70 -4.35
C ARG A 273 23.69 1.42 -5.01
N TRP A 274 22.63 1.75 -4.25
CA TRP A 274 21.52 2.54 -4.76
C TRP A 274 21.83 4.03 -4.66
N ALA A 275 22.27 4.60 -5.76
CA ALA A 275 22.77 5.97 -5.83
C ALA A 275 21.68 7.01 -6.15
N ASP A 276 22.02 8.27 -5.96
CA ASP A 276 21.23 9.40 -6.43
C ASP A 276 21.12 9.39 -7.96
N ARG A 277 19.98 9.88 -8.45
CA ARG A 277 19.82 10.09 -9.88
C ARG A 277 20.78 11.20 -10.34
N PRO A 278 21.50 11.01 -11.47
CA PRO A 278 22.27 12.11 -12.08
C PRO A 278 21.32 13.27 -12.42
N THR A 279 21.70 14.48 -12.04
CA THR A 279 20.96 15.73 -12.35
C THR A 279 21.24 16.20 -13.76
#